data_357e1e6655a38fa76d4cecd74d103073
#
_entry.id   357e1e6655a38fa76d4cecd74d103073
#
_cell.length_a   1.000
_cell.length_b   1.000
_cell.length_c   1.000
_cell.angle_alpha   90.00
_cell.angle_beta   90.00
_cell.angle_gamma   90.00
#
_symmetry.space_group_name_H-M   'P 1'
#
loop_
_entity.id
_entity.type
_entity.pdbx_description
1 polymer ?
#
loop_
_entity_poly.entity_id
_entity_poly.type
_entity_poly.pdbx_seq_one_letter_code
_entity_poly.pdbx_strand_id
1 'polypeptide(L)'
;MPYNTLEKTRAYRARKREHINKIKKIWLQKNPEKLKAMSKRYYDKHRDKLIIISKNYAMKNPEKPKTYKRKYQLKRYNITLDDYNDMFIKQEGKCAICKKHQDQIGKTLCVDHNHKTNKVRKLLCHTCNVALAAFENFDNRPFLEYLKKHREKLN
;
A
#
# COMPACT_ATOMS: atom_id res chain seq x y z
N MET A 1 -1.71 9.94 59.57
CA MET A 1 -1.18 9.51 58.28
C MET A 1 -2.26 9.65 57.22
N PRO A 2 -2.37 10.76 56.49
CA PRO A 2 -3.31 10.86 55.36
C PRO A 2 -2.60 10.31 54.10
N TYR A 3 -2.28 9.02 54.11
CA TYR A 3 -1.66 8.36 53.01
C TYR A 3 -2.72 7.73 52.11
N ASN A 4 -2.72 8.09 50.81
CA ASN A 4 -3.24 7.26 49.76
C ASN A 4 -4.67 7.52 49.22
N THR A 5 -5.22 8.70 49.35
CA THR A 5 -6.48 9.05 48.63
C THR A 5 -6.23 9.30 47.13
N LEU A 6 -5.13 9.92 46.77
CA LEU A 6 -4.80 10.22 45.36
C LEU A 6 -4.48 8.96 44.55
N GLU A 7 -3.72 8.04 45.11
CA GLU A 7 -3.33 6.81 44.46
C GLU A 7 -4.51 5.83 44.32
N LYS A 8 -5.28 5.68 45.38
CA LYS A 8 -6.55 4.92 45.34
C LYS A 8 -7.54 5.51 44.33
N THR A 9 -7.62 6.84 44.25
CA THR A 9 -8.48 7.53 43.28
C THR A 9 -7.98 7.33 41.86
N ARG A 10 -6.67 7.38 41.63
CA ARG A 10 -6.06 7.08 40.33
C ARG A 10 -6.31 5.63 39.90
N ALA A 11 -6.09 4.67 40.77
CA ALA A 11 -6.35 3.25 40.51
C ALA A 11 -7.84 2.96 40.26
N TYR A 12 -8.75 3.57 41.00
CA TYR A 12 -10.18 3.48 40.74
C TYR A 12 -10.56 4.05 39.37
N ARG A 13 -10.06 5.25 39.03
CA ARG A 13 -10.33 5.88 37.74
C ARG A 13 -9.72 5.05 36.56
N ALA A 14 -8.56 4.44 36.74
CA ALA A 14 -7.94 3.55 35.76
C ALA A 14 -8.80 2.32 35.51
N ARG A 15 -9.23 1.61 36.56
CA ARG A 15 -10.13 0.44 36.45
C ARG A 15 -11.47 0.78 35.81
N LYS A 16 -12.07 1.91 36.19
CA LYS A 16 -13.33 2.38 35.60
C LYS A 16 -13.16 2.71 34.11
N ARG A 17 -12.04 3.32 33.73
CA ARG A 17 -11.70 3.62 32.32
C ARG A 17 -11.53 2.33 31.51
N GLU A 18 -10.83 1.34 32.04
CA GLU A 18 -10.63 0.05 31.39
C GLU A 18 -11.96 -0.67 31.15
N HIS A 19 -12.82 -0.71 32.19
CA HIS A 19 -14.16 -1.30 32.07
C HIS A 19 -15.00 -0.60 30.99
N ILE A 20 -15.03 0.74 31.00
CA ILE A 20 -15.74 1.53 29.99
C ILE A 20 -15.18 1.26 28.57
N ASN A 21 -13.86 1.19 28.42
CA ASN A 21 -13.22 0.90 27.15
C ASN A 21 -13.57 -0.50 26.63
N LYS A 22 -13.65 -1.48 27.53
CA LYS A 22 -14.06 -2.85 27.19
C LYS A 22 -15.51 -2.89 26.68
N ILE A 23 -16.43 -2.25 27.39
CA ILE A 23 -17.84 -2.15 26.97
C ILE A 23 -17.94 -1.42 25.62
N LYS A 24 -17.24 -0.29 25.48
CA LYS A 24 -17.21 0.47 24.22
C LYS A 24 -16.69 -0.37 23.07
N LYS A 25 -15.62 -1.14 23.26
CA LYS A 25 -15.07 -2.04 22.23
C LYS A 25 -16.10 -3.08 21.79
N ILE A 26 -16.78 -3.72 22.74
CA ILE A 26 -17.82 -4.72 22.46
C ILE A 26 -18.99 -4.07 21.69
N TRP A 27 -19.44 -2.88 22.14
CA TRP A 27 -20.52 -2.17 21.49
C TRP A 27 -20.17 -1.79 20.02
N LEU A 28 -18.94 -1.29 19.79
CA LEU A 28 -18.45 -0.95 18.44
C LEU A 28 -18.41 -2.16 17.52
N GLN A 29 -17.98 -3.32 18.03
CA GLN A 29 -17.98 -4.58 17.27
C GLN A 29 -19.39 -5.04 16.90
N LYS A 30 -20.36 -4.84 17.80
CA LYS A 30 -21.76 -5.21 17.58
C LYS A 30 -22.54 -4.22 16.71
N ASN A 31 -22.03 -2.99 16.52
CA ASN A 31 -22.74 -1.93 15.81
C ASN A 31 -21.86 -1.27 14.71
N PRO A 32 -21.32 -2.03 13.72
CA PRO A 32 -20.42 -1.51 12.73
C PRO A 32 -21.04 -0.38 11.86
N GLU A 33 -22.34 -0.51 11.52
CA GLU A 33 -23.03 0.51 10.72
C GLU A 33 -23.23 1.82 11.48
N LYS A 34 -23.53 1.76 12.78
CA LYS A 34 -23.60 2.96 13.61
C LYS A 34 -22.24 3.65 13.72
N LEU A 35 -21.16 2.88 13.87
CA LEU A 35 -19.80 3.41 13.88
C LEU A 35 -19.48 4.12 12.57
N LYS A 36 -19.81 3.51 11.44
CA LYS A 36 -19.59 4.07 10.10
C LYS A 36 -20.37 5.39 9.91
N ALA A 37 -21.64 5.42 10.32
CA ALA A 37 -22.47 6.61 10.28
C ALA A 37 -21.93 7.74 11.18
N MET A 38 -21.49 7.42 12.39
CA MET A 38 -20.88 8.38 13.32
C MET A 38 -19.57 8.95 12.74
N SER A 39 -18.70 8.09 12.21
CA SER A 39 -17.43 8.47 11.59
C SER A 39 -17.66 9.38 10.38
N LYS A 40 -18.64 9.05 9.52
CA LYS A 40 -19.01 9.87 8.37
C LYS A 40 -19.50 11.26 8.83
N ARG A 41 -20.42 11.31 9.78
CA ARG A 41 -20.97 12.57 10.32
C ARG A 41 -19.89 13.45 10.94
N TYR A 42 -18.94 12.84 11.67
CA TYR A 42 -17.79 13.56 12.23
C TYR A 42 -16.88 14.11 11.13
N TYR A 43 -16.58 13.29 10.11
CA TYR A 43 -15.78 13.70 8.95
C TYR A 43 -16.42 14.86 8.20
N ASP A 44 -17.71 14.74 7.87
CA ASP A 44 -18.43 15.77 7.12
C ASP A 44 -18.45 17.11 7.88
N LYS A 45 -18.65 17.06 9.20
CA LYS A 45 -18.61 18.24 10.08
C LYS A 45 -17.23 18.90 10.20
N HIS A 46 -16.14 18.12 10.11
CA HIS A 46 -14.78 18.60 10.39
C HIS A 46 -13.85 18.51 9.17
N ARG A 47 -14.41 18.31 7.98
CA ARG A 47 -13.67 18.01 6.74
C ARG A 47 -12.53 18.98 6.48
N ASP A 48 -12.80 20.30 6.49
CA ASP A 48 -11.79 21.31 6.14
C ASP A 48 -10.65 21.32 7.16
N LYS A 49 -10.98 21.25 8.44
CA LYS A 49 -9.99 21.15 9.52
C LYS A 49 -9.12 19.89 9.38
N LEU A 50 -9.72 18.75 9.06
CA LEU A 50 -9.00 17.49 8.88
C LEU A 50 -8.08 17.53 7.65
N ILE A 51 -8.51 18.17 6.56
CA ILE A 51 -7.69 18.38 5.37
C ILE A 51 -6.46 19.24 5.71
N ILE A 52 -6.62 20.33 6.46
CA ILE A 52 -5.51 21.20 6.87
C ILE A 52 -4.54 20.43 7.78
N ILE A 53 -5.04 19.69 8.77
CA ILE A 53 -4.22 18.87 9.66
C ILE A 53 -3.42 17.84 8.85
N SER A 54 -4.06 17.15 7.89
CA SER A 54 -3.42 16.16 7.04
C SER A 54 -2.33 16.79 6.15
N LYS A 55 -2.60 17.94 5.54
CA LYS A 55 -1.60 18.69 4.75
C LYS A 55 -0.40 19.09 5.61
N ASN A 56 -0.64 19.68 6.78
CA ASN A 56 0.43 20.09 7.69
C ASN A 56 1.25 18.88 8.18
N TYR A 57 0.61 17.76 8.45
CA TYR A 57 1.33 16.53 8.81
C TYR A 57 2.20 16.02 7.65
N ALA A 58 1.67 16.01 6.42
CA ALA A 58 2.43 15.61 5.24
C ALA A 58 3.62 16.54 4.96
N MET A 59 3.46 17.86 5.15
CA MET A 59 4.54 18.82 5.00
C MET A 59 5.66 18.59 6.04
N LYS A 60 5.29 18.30 7.29
CA LYS A 60 6.27 18.01 8.37
C LYS A 60 6.92 16.62 8.24
N ASN A 61 6.33 15.71 7.49
CA ASN A 61 6.79 14.32 7.36
C ASN A 61 6.74 13.87 5.89
N PRO A 62 7.51 14.44 4.97
CA PRO A 62 7.37 14.23 3.52
C PRO A 62 7.58 12.76 3.10
N GLU A 63 8.38 12.00 3.83
CA GLU A 63 8.66 10.59 3.51
C GLU A 63 7.59 9.62 4.02
N LYS A 64 6.86 9.97 5.09
CA LYS A 64 5.86 9.06 5.68
C LYS A 64 4.71 8.73 4.73
N PRO A 65 4.07 9.69 4.03
CA PRO A 65 3.00 9.40 3.08
C PRO A 65 3.44 8.46 1.95
N LYS A 66 4.67 8.66 1.43
CA LYS A 66 5.24 7.81 0.37
C LYS A 66 5.43 6.38 0.87
N THR A 67 6.00 6.21 2.07
CA THR A 67 6.23 4.92 2.71
C THR A 67 4.90 4.19 2.99
N TYR A 68 3.89 4.87 3.52
CA TYR A 68 2.57 4.30 3.75
C TYR A 68 1.92 3.84 2.44
N LYS A 69 1.92 4.69 1.42
CA LYS A 69 1.40 4.35 0.10
C LYS A 69 2.10 3.13 -0.46
N ARG A 70 3.43 3.05 -0.33
CA ARG A 70 4.20 1.90 -0.80
C ARG A 70 3.84 0.63 -0.06
N LYS A 71 3.85 0.64 1.29
CA LYS A 71 3.44 -0.51 2.11
C LYS A 71 2.03 -1.01 1.75
N TYR A 72 1.07 -0.10 1.55
CA TYR A 72 -0.29 -0.45 1.15
C TYR A 72 -0.34 -1.11 -0.23
N GLN A 73 0.43 -0.61 -1.20
CA GLN A 73 0.52 -1.20 -2.54
C GLN A 73 1.12 -2.61 -2.50
N LEU A 74 2.18 -2.82 -1.73
CA LEU A 74 2.85 -4.12 -1.60
C LEU A 74 1.98 -5.18 -0.91
N LYS A 75 1.14 -4.75 0.04
CA LYS A 75 0.18 -5.64 0.71
C LYS A 75 -0.78 -6.34 -0.27
N ARG A 76 -1.10 -5.73 -1.41
CA ARG A 76 -1.93 -6.35 -2.46
C ARG A 76 -1.30 -7.61 -3.05
N TYR A 77 0.02 -7.71 -3.00
CA TYR A 77 0.81 -8.84 -3.49
C TYR A 77 1.28 -9.75 -2.36
N ASN A 78 0.80 -9.51 -1.13
CA ASN A 78 1.19 -10.24 0.07
C ASN A 78 2.72 -10.24 0.32
N ILE A 79 3.38 -9.13 -0.01
CA ILE A 79 4.80 -8.91 0.27
C ILE A 79 5.00 -7.67 1.13
N THR A 80 6.08 -7.68 1.90
CA THR A 80 6.54 -6.56 2.73
C THR A 80 7.41 -5.58 1.95
N LEU A 81 7.78 -4.47 2.58
CA LEU A 81 8.77 -3.56 2.01
C LEU A 81 10.17 -4.20 1.96
N ASP A 82 10.48 -5.03 2.95
CA ASP A 82 11.76 -5.74 3.04
C ASP A 82 11.87 -6.77 1.92
N ASP A 83 10.82 -7.56 1.66
CA ASP A 83 10.76 -8.47 0.51
C ASP A 83 10.99 -7.74 -0.82
N TYR A 84 10.38 -6.55 -0.98
CA TYR A 84 10.60 -5.73 -2.16
C TYR A 84 12.06 -5.26 -2.29
N ASN A 85 12.65 -4.81 -1.18
CA ASN A 85 14.04 -4.36 -1.14
C ASN A 85 15.01 -5.52 -1.46
N ASP A 86 14.75 -6.71 -0.94
CA ASP A 86 15.53 -7.92 -1.24
C ASP A 86 15.46 -8.27 -2.74
N MET A 87 14.26 -8.19 -3.34
CA MET A 87 14.11 -8.38 -4.79
C MET A 87 14.87 -7.32 -5.57
N PHE A 88 14.82 -6.07 -5.14
CA PHE A 88 15.51 -4.95 -5.77
C PHE A 88 17.03 -5.14 -5.74
N ILE A 89 17.59 -5.53 -4.59
CA ILE A 89 19.01 -5.81 -4.42
C ILE A 89 19.43 -7.01 -5.29
N LYS A 90 18.67 -8.12 -5.26
CA LYS A 90 18.92 -9.31 -6.09
C LYS A 90 18.89 -9.03 -7.58
N GLN A 91 18.15 -8.01 -8.00
CA GLN A 91 18.07 -7.57 -9.40
C GLN A 91 19.03 -6.41 -9.72
N GLU A 92 19.91 -6.01 -8.77
CA GLU A 92 20.82 -4.86 -8.91
C GLU A 92 20.08 -3.57 -9.32
N GLY A 93 18.87 -3.36 -8.83
CA GLY A 93 18.02 -2.23 -9.18
C GLY A 93 17.54 -2.20 -10.63
N LYS A 94 17.67 -3.30 -11.38
CA LYS A 94 17.38 -3.40 -12.82
C LYS A 94 16.04 -4.07 -13.10
N CYS A 95 15.35 -3.63 -14.14
CA CYS A 95 14.17 -4.32 -14.68
C CYS A 95 14.56 -5.74 -15.14
N ALA A 96 13.79 -6.76 -14.74
CA ALA A 96 14.09 -8.15 -15.08
C ALA A 96 14.04 -8.44 -16.60
N ILE A 97 13.29 -7.65 -17.37
CA ILE A 97 13.15 -7.82 -18.84
C ILE A 97 14.17 -6.96 -19.59
N CYS A 98 14.07 -5.64 -19.55
CA CYS A 98 14.91 -4.75 -20.36
C CYS A 98 16.27 -4.41 -19.76
N LYS A 99 16.55 -4.86 -18.54
CA LYS A 99 17.83 -4.68 -17.81
C LYS A 99 18.19 -3.22 -17.49
N LYS A 100 17.37 -2.24 -17.85
CA LYS A 100 17.61 -0.83 -17.49
C LYS A 100 17.50 -0.65 -15.98
N HIS A 101 18.46 0.10 -15.40
CA HIS A 101 18.45 0.45 -13.97
C HIS A 101 17.33 1.43 -13.66
N GLN A 102 16.81 1.39 -12.44
CA GLN A 102 15.72 2.25 -11.98
C GLN A 102 15.99 3.74 -12.18
N ASP A 103 17.23 4.19 -11.97
CA ASP A 103 17.63 5.59 -12.12
C ASP A 103 17.53 6.04 -13.59
N GLN A 104 17.87 5.17 -14.54
CA GLN A 104 17.69 5.44 -15.97
C GLN A 104 16.22 5.51 -16.37
N ILE A 105 15.36 4.78 -15.66
CA ILE A 105 13.91 4.77 -15.89
C ILE A 105 13.23 5.99 -15.24
N GLY A 106 13.83 6.58 -14.20
CA GLY A 106 13.28 7.71 -13.46
C GLY A 106 12.00 7.39 -12.64
N LYS A 107 11.66 6.10 -12.51
CA LYS A 107 10.47 5.61 -11.78
C LYS A 107 10.78 4.32 -11.05
N THR A 108 10.13 4.13 -9.91
CA THR A 108 10.24 2.91 -9.11
C THR A 108 9.78 1.68 -9.90
N LEU A 109 10.52 0.58 -9.79
CA LEU A 109 10.13 -0.68 -10.42
C LEU A 109 8.80 -1.21 -9.84
N CYS A 110 7.97 -1.77 -10.70
CA CYS A 110 6.68 -2.38 -10.36
C CYS A 110 6.88 -3.84 -9.96
N VAL A 111 6.06 -4.31 -9.04
CA VAL A 111 5.97 -5.74 -8.72
C VAL A 111 5.18 -6.42 -9.83
N ASP A 112 5.79 -7.36 -10.51
CA ASP A 112 5.13 -8.21 -11.47
C ASP A 112 4.63 -9.50 -10.79
N HIS A 113 3.46 -9.98 -11.19
CA HIS A 113 2.82 -11.14 -10.62
C HIS A 113 1.98 -11.89 -11.66
N ASN A 114 1.75 -13.15 -11.42
CA ASN A 114 0.85 -13.95 -12.23
C ASN A 114 -0.60 -13.59 -11.90
N HIS A 115 -1.38 -13.14 -12.88
CA HIS A 115 -2.75 -12.67 -12.70
C HIS A 115 -3.74 -13.76 -12.29
N LYS A 116 -3.43 -15.05 -12.56
CA LYS A 116 -4.28 -16.19 -12.17
C LYS A 116 -3.98 -16.68 -10.76
N THR A 117 -2.70 -16.73 -10.39
CA THR A 117 -2.25 -17.30 -9.10
C THR A 117 -1.88 -16.26 -8.06
N ASN A 118 -1.81 -14.98 -8.43
CA ASN A 118 -1.31 -13.86 -7.63
C ASN A 118 0.16 -14.01 -7.16
N LYS A 119 0.89 -15.02 -7.68
CA LYS A 119 2.27 -15.26 -7.29
C LYS A 119 3.18 -14.19 -7.87
N VAL A 120 3.94 -13.52 -6.98
CA VAL A 120 4.94 -12.53 -7.36
C VAL A 120 6.07 -13.18 -8.15
N ARG A 121 6.51 -12.55 -9.23
CA ARG A 121 7.57 -13.03 -10.12
C ARG A 121 8.86 -12.23 -9.93
N LYS A 122 8.91 -11.02 -10.45
CA LYS A 122 10.11 -10.14 -10.46
C LYS A 122 9.69 -8.68 -10.40
N LEU A 123 10.68 -7.77 -10.36
CA LEU A 123 10.47 -6.33 -10.51
C LEU A 123 10.69 -5.92 -11.96
N LEU A 124 9.73 -5.19 -12.51
CA LEU A 124 9.75 -4.70 -13.89
C LEU A 124 9.60 -3.17 -13.95
N CYS A 125 10.13 -2.55 -14.97
CA CYS A 125 9.74 -1.17 -15.27
C CYS A 125 8.28 -1.13 -15.74
N HIS A 126 7.65 0.03 -15.61
CA HIS A 126 6.24 0.19 -15.99
C HIS A 126 5.96 -0.26 -17.43
N THR A 127 6.82 0.14 -18.39
CA THR A 127 6.67 -0.22 -19.81
C THR A 127 6.70 -1.73 -20.02
N CYS A 128 7.69 -2.42 -19.45
CA CYS A 128 7.79 -3.88 -19.57
C CYS A 128 6.63 -4.58 -18.86
N ASN A 129 6.15 -4.08 -17.72
CA ASN A 129 5.04 -4.66 -17.00
C ASN A 129 3.72 -4.56 -17.79
N VAL A 130 3.47 -3.42 -18.44
CA VAL A 130 2.29 -3.23 -19.31
C VAL A 130 2.38 -4.09 -20.56
N ALA A 131 3.56 -4.12 -21.21
CA ALA A 131 3.77 -4.94 -22.39
C ALA A 131 3.60 -6.43 -22.09
N LEU A 132 4.13 -6.91 -20.96
CA LEU A 132 3.96 -8.29 -20.52
C LEU A 132 2.49 -8.64 -20.27
N ALA A 133 1.75 -7.75 -19.60
CA ALA A 133 0.31 -7.94 -19.34
C ALA A 133 -0.49 -8.01 -20.66
N ALA A 134 -0.17 -7.17 -21.63
CA ALA A 134 -0.77 -7.25 -22.97
C ALA A 134 -0.43 -8.59 -23.64
N PHE A 135 0.84 -9.00 -23.56
CA PHE A 135 1.31 -10.26 -24.14
C PHE A 135 0.64 -11.51 -23.52
N GLU A 136 0.35 -11.48 -22.22
CA GLU A 136 -0.31 -12.59 -21.52
C GLU A 136 -1.83 -12.65 -21.76
N ASN A 137 -2.48 -11.50 -22.06
CA ASN A 137 -3.94 -11.41 -22.16
C ASN A 137 -4.47 -11.51 -23.58
N PHE A 138 -3.61 -11.37 -24.60
CA PHE A 138 -4.00 -11.44 -26.00
C PHE A 138 -3.45 -12.70 -26.69
N ASP A 139 -4.17 -13.17 -27.71
CA ASP A 139 -3.60 -14.12 -28.66
C ASP A 139 -2.53 -13.40 -29.50
N ASN A 140 -1.29 -13.66 -29.18
CA ASN A 140 -0.16 -12.99 -29.84
C ASN A 140 0.22 -13.61 -31.19
N ARG A 141 -0.39 -14.74 -31.61
CA ARG A 141 -0.08 -15.42 -32.86
C ARG A 141 -0.20 -14.50 -34.08
N PRO A 142 -1.29 -13.73 -34.27
CA PRO A 142 -1.41 -12.83 -35.40
C PRO A 142 -0.31 -11.76 -35.43
N PHE A 143 0.11 -11.24 -34.28
CA PHE A 143 1.21 -10.25 -34.20
C PHE A 143 2.55 -10.85 -34.56
N LEU A 144 2.82 -12.07 -34.10
CA LEU A 144 4.06 -12.79 -34.44
C LEU A 144 4.12 -13.15 -35.93
N GLU A 145 3.00 -13.55 -36.52
CA GLU A 145 2.91 -13.81 -37.98
C GLU A 145 3.14 -12.54 -38.80
N TYR A 146 2.50 -11.43 -38.40
CA TYR A 146 2.73 -10.13 -39.01
C TYR A 146 4.20 -9.73 -38.95
N LEU A 147 4.82 -9.82 -37.79
CA LEU A 147 6.24 -9.48 -37.62
C LEU A 147 7.16 -10.38 -38.44
N LYS A 148 6.91 -11.68 -38.51
CA LYS A 148 7.67 -12.61 -39.36
C LYS A 148 7.60 -12.21 -40.82
N LYS A 149 6.40 -11.89 -41.32
CA LYS A 149 6.16 -11.50 -42.70
C LYS A 149 6.85 -10.20 -43.10
N HIS A 150 7.10 -9.28 -42.13
CA HIS A 150 7.64 -7.94 -42.41
C HIS A 150 9.04 -7.71 -41.84
N ARG A 151 9.67 -8.72 -41.24
CA ARG A 151 11.00 -8.59 -40.59
C ARG A 151 12.13 -8.33 -41.58
N GLU A 152 11.99 -8.77 -42.82
CA GLU A 152 13.00 -8.59 -43.86
C GLU A 152 13.07 -7.16 -44.44
N LYS A 153 12.11 -6.29 -44.06
CA LYS A 153 12.05 -4.89 -44.54
C LYS A 153 12.67 -3.87 -43.58
N LEU A 154 13.24 -4.31 -42.46
CA LEU A 154 13.77 -3.45 -41.41
C LEU A 154 15.30 -3.51 -41.25
N ASN A 155 16.02 -4.16 -42.20
CA ASN A 155 17.48 -4.16 -42.31
C ASN A 155 17.95 -3.23 -43.41
#